data_7c7510539a0eeb2457a112fa5f8a8661
#
_entry.id   7c7510539a0eeb2457a112fa5f8a8661
#
_cell.length_a   1.000
_cell.length_b   1.000
_cell.length_c   1.000
_cell.angle_alpha   90.00
_cell.angle_beta   90.00
_cell.angle_gamma   90.00
#
_symmetry.space_group_name_H-M   'P 1'
#
loop_
_entity.id
_entity.type
_entity.pdbx_description
1 polymer ?
#
loop_
_entity_poly.entity_id
_entity_poly.type
_entity_poly.pdbx_seq_one_letter_code
_entity_poly.pdbx_strand_id
1 'polypeptide(L)'
;MRLGLSSPLEHKSPWEWAEKMHRMGCTSVNFPVDYTCDRALLEQYTEAAKEYGLMIAEVGAWCNPISPDDKVREAAFTRCVEQLKLADKIGARCCVNVSGSRGERWDGPYKENLTKDTWELVVKSIRDIIDAADPKNTYYTIEPMPWMYPMGPDEYLKLIHDVDRERFAVHMDVFNWITTPERYFYHEEFMEECFRKLGPYIRSCHLKDVALGQEFTFSSGKLPAA
;
A
#
# COMPACT_ATOMS: atom_id res chain seq x y z
N MET A 1 -11.14 9.90 12.97
CA MET A 1 -10.44 9.55 11.74
C MET A 1 -9.73 10.78 11.22
N ARG A 2 -8.56 10.66 10.59
CA ARG A 2 -7.84 11.76 9.95
C ARG A 2 -7.97 11.60 8.44
N LEU A 3 -8.14 12.72 7.72
CA LEU A 3 -8.30 12.73 6.28
C LEU A 3 -7.10 13.41 5.62
N GLY A 4 -6.71 12.93 4.45
CA GLY A 4 -5.63 13.44 3.66
C GLY A 4 -5.80 13.18 2.17
N LEU A 5 -4.90 13.72 1.37
CA LEU A 5 -4.79 13.46 -0.06
C LEU A 5 -3.62 12.54 -0.33
N SER A 6 -3.78 11.63 -1.28
CA SER A 6 -2.69 10.77 -1.78
C SER A 6 -1.72 11.53 -2.69
N SER A 7 -2.17 12.61 -3.34
CA SER A 7 -1.31 13.47 -4.17
C SER A 7 -0.52 14.44 -3.31
N PRO A 8 0.80 14.62 -3.54
CA PRO A 8 1.61 15.59 -2.81
C PRO A 8 1.35 17.04 -3.25
N LEU A 9 0.51 17.29 -4.23
CA LEU A 9 0.29 18.60 -4.88
C LEU A 9 1.59 19.21 -5.42
N GLU A 10 1.50 20.09 -6.40
CA GLU A 10 2.66 20.86 -6.85
C GLU A 10 3.09 21.87 -5.77
N HIS A 11 4.36 21.89 -5.41
CA HIS A 11 4.92 22.76 -4.39
C HIS A 11 6.41 23.02 -4.62
N LYS A 12 6.93 24.12 -4.09
CA LYS A 12 8.31 24.56 -4.25
C LYS A 12 9.17 24.37 -2.97
N SER A 13 8.51 24.11 -1.85
CA SER A 13 9.19 23.89 -0.57
C SER A 13 8.34 22.99 0.35
N PRO A 14 8.96 22.35 1.36
CA PRO A 14 8.23 21.55 2.35
C PRO A 14 7.12 22.33 3.07
N TRP A 15 7.35 23.60 3.42
CA TRP A 15 6.34 24.44 4.06
C TRP A 15 5.18 24.79 3.14
N GLU A 16 5.43 25.09 1.86
CA GLU A 16 4.37 25.32 0.88
C GLU A 16 3.51 24.04 0.69
N TRP A 17 4.14 22.87 0.68
CA TRP A 17 3.41 21.60 0.64
C TRP A 17 2.50 21.44 1.87
N ALA A 18 3.06 21.61 3.06
CA ALA A 18 2.32 21.45 4.31
C ALA A 18 1.19 22.48 4.45
N GLU A 19 1.44 23.74 4.07
CA GLU A 19 0.42 24.79 4.04
C GLU A 19 -0.73 24.43 3.08
N LYS A 20 -0.41 23.99 1.86
CA LYS A 20 -1.43 23.60 0.88
C LYS A 20 -2.30 22.45 1.41
N MET A 21 -1.68 21.42 1.98
CA MET A 21 -2.41 20.29 2.58
C MET A 21 -3.31 20.78 3.72
N HIS A 22 -2.80 21.60 4.61
CA HIS A 22 -3.56 22.16 5.74
C HIS A 22 -4.75 23.01 5.24
N ARG A 23 -4.54 23.90 4.27
CA ARG A 23 -5.60 24.74 3.67
C ARG A 23 -6.71 23.94 2.97
N MET A 24 -6.42 22.74 2.47
CA MET A 24 -7.41 21.82 1.94
C MET A 24 -8.16 21.04 3.02
N GLY A 25 -7.89 21.29 4.30
CA GLY A 25 -8.53 20.61 5.41
C GLY A 25 -7.92 19.24 5.73
N CYS A 26 -6.77 18.91 5.16
CA CYS A 26 -6.08 17.67 5.49
C CYS A 26 -5.58 17.69 6.93
N THR A 27 -5.70 16.56 7.59
CA THR A 27 -5.16 16.28 8.94
C THR A 27 -4.17 15.11 8.94
N SER A 28 -3.98 14.50 7.78
CA SER A 28 -2.95 13.50 7.50
C SER A 28 -2.45 13.65 6.07
N VAL A 29 -1.28 13.08 5.79
CA VAL A 29 -0.62 13.17 4.48
C VAL A 29 0.13 11.89 4.16
N ASN A 30 0.31 11.61 2.86
CA ASN A 30 1.35 10.72 2.38
C ASN A 30 2.67 11.49 2.33
N PHE A 31 3.76 10.87 2.72
CA PHE A 31 5.06 11.53 2.71
C PHE A 31 5.54 11.73 1.27
N PRO A 32 5.92 12.96 0.87
CA PRO A 32 6.06 13.29 -0.56
C PRO A 32 7.42 12.90 -1.16
N VAL A 33 8.38 12.47 -0.36
CA VAL A 33 9.73 12.09 -0.79
C VAL A 33 10.10 10.70 -0.26
N ASP A 34 11.12 10.08 -0.86
CA ASP A 34 11.56 8.76 -0.48
C ASP A 34 12.95 8.75 0.20
N TYR A 35 13.42 7.56 0.59
CA TYR A 35 14.68 7.37 1.32
C TYR A 35 15.94 7.86 0.58
N THR A 36 15.85 8.08 -0.74
CA THR A 36 16.98 8.59 -1.55
C THR A 36 17.11 10.10 -1.47
N CYS A 37 16.13 10.79 -0.88
CA CYS A 37 16.15 12.22 -0.71
C CYS A 37 17.25 12.66 0.27
N ASP A 38 17.76 13.86 0.05
CA ASP A 38 18.74 14.47 0.96
C ASP A 38 18.20 14.54 2.39
N ARG A 39 19.04 14.23 3.36
CA ARG A 39 18.67 14.17 4.78
C ARG A 39 18.10 15.47 5.30
N ALA A 40 18.68 16.60 4.94
CA ALA A 40 18.19 17.91 5.42
C ALA A 40 16.80 18.21 4.87
N LEU A 41 16.53 17.81 3.61
CA LEU A 41 15.22 17.98 3.00
C LEU A 41 14.18 17.03 3.62
N LEU A 42 14.53 15.80 3.96
CA LEU A 42 13.66 14.88 4.72
C LEU A 42 13.26 15.49 6.09
N GLU A 43 14.24 16.05 6.80
CA GLU A 43 14.00 16.70 8.10
C GLU A 43 13.06 17.91 7.95
N GLN A 44 13.24 18.74 6.91
CA GLN A 44 12.37 19.86 6.61
C GLN A 44 10.91 19.45 6.31
N TYR A 45 10.69 18.40 5.52
CA TYR A 45 9.34 17.89 5.27
C TYR A 45 8.68 17.34 6.54
N THR A 46 9.45 16.65 7.37
CA THR A 46 8.95 16.13 8.65
C THR A 46 8.58 17.26 9.62
N GLU A 47 9.41 18.31 9.68
CA GLU A 47 9.18 19.49 10.52
C GLU A 47 7.96 20.29 10.02
N ALA A 48 7.87 20.53 8.71
CA ALA A 48 6.73 21.22 8.10
C ALA A 48 5.40 20.45 8.37
N ALA A 49 5.39 19.13 8.22
CA ALA A 49 4.21 18.33 8.57
C ALA A 49 3.81 18.51 10.03
N LYS A 50 4.79 18.48 10.94
CA LYS A 50 4.56 18.67 12.38
C LYS A 50 4.04 20.07 12.73
N GLU A 51 4.61 21.12 12.12
CA GLU A 51 4.21 22.52 12.34
C GLU A 51 2.75 22.76 11.95
N TYR A 52 2.31 22.17 10.82
CA TYR A 52 0.92 22.26 10.36
C TYR A 52 -0.03 21.21 10.95
N GLY A 53 0.42 20.43 11.94
CA GLY A 53 -0.40 19.41 12.61
C GLY A 53 -0.82 18.25 11.72
N LEU A 54 -0.08 17.98 10.65
CA LEU A 54 -0.33 16.91 9.69
C LEU A 54 0.33 15.61 10.17
N MET A 55 -0.47 14.57 10.36
CA MET A 55 0.06 13.23 10.64
C MET A 55 0.58 12.60 9.35
N ILE A 56 1.81 12.12 9.34
CA ILE A 56 2.31 11.30 8.24
C ILE A 56 1.66 9.92 8.34
N ALA A 57 0.66 9.69 7.48
CA ALA A 57 -0.08 8.43 7.46
C ALA A 57 0.74 7.32 6.80
N GLU A 58 1.43 7.63 5.71
CA GLU A 58 2.06 6.64 4.85
C GLU A 58 3.39 7.11 4.28
N VAL A 59 4.29 6.14 4.14
CA VAL A 59 5.46 6.18 3.27
C VAL A 59 5.31 5.07 2.24
N GLY A 60 5.21 5.40 0.96
CA GLY A 60 4.99 4.44 -0.10
C GLY A 60 6.29 3.76 -0.57
N ALA A 61 6.34 2.44 -0.62
CA ALA A 61 7.46 1.71 -1.24
C ALA A 61 7.23 1.47 -2.74
N TRP A 62 6.05 1.06 -3.13
CA TRP A 62 5.55 0.91 -4.50
C TRP A 62 6.54 0.23 -5.45
N CYS A 63 6.80 -1.05 -5.19
CA CYS A 63 7.74 -1.86 -5.96
C CYS A 63 7.37 -3.35 -5.87
N ASN A 64 8.09 -4.20 -6.64
CA ASN A 64 7.79 -5.63 -6.75
C ASN A 64 8.82 -6.52 -6.04
N PRO A 65 8.67 -6.79 -4.73
CA PRO A 65 9.62 -7.59 -3.97
C PRO A 65 9.56 -9.10 -4.27
N ILE A 66 8.63 -9.53 -5.11
CA ILE A 66 8.52 -10.92 -5.57
C ILE A 66 8.74 -11.08 -7.08
N SER A 67 9.34 -10.10 -7.73
CA SER A 67 9.64 -10.16 -9.17
C SER A 67 10.37 -11.46 -9.56
N PRO A 68 10.05 -12.07 -10.71
CA PRO A 68 10.83 -13.18 -11.25
C PRO A 68 12.24 -12.75 -11.67
N ASP A 69 12.44 -11.47 -12.01
CA ASP A 69 13.76 -10.90 -12.28
C ASP A 69 14.51 -10.63 -10.97
N ASP A 70 15.68 -11.25 -10.80
CA ASP A 70 16.47 -11.17 -9.58
C ASP A 70 16.91 -9.74 -9.28
N LYS A 71 17.31 -8.96 -10.28
CA LYS A 71 17.78 -7.58 -10.10
C LYS A 71 16.65 -6.67 -9.64
N VAL A 72 15.47 -6.83 -10.26
CA VAL A 72 14.27 -6.08 -9.87
C VAL A 72 13.85 -6.44 -8.46
N ARG A 73 13.88 -7.74 -8.11
CA ARG A 73 13.53 -8.24 -6.79
C ARG A 73 14.47 -7.73 -5.69
N GLU A 74 15.77 -7.77 -5.93
CA GLU A 74 16.79 -7.28 -4.98
C GLU A 74 16.68 -5.76 -4.77
N ALA A 75 16.50 -4.99 -5.85
CA ALA A 75 16.28 -3.55 -5.77
C ALA A 75 15.00 -3.21 -5.02
N ALA A 76 13.92 -3.96 -5.28
CA ALA A 76 12.64 -3.80 -4.58
C ALA A 76 12.74 -4.16 -3.09
N PHE A 77 13.44 -5.23 -2.75
CA PHE A 77 13.71 -5.58 -1.35
C PHE A 77 14.45 -4.45 -0.62
N THR A 78 15.54 -3.95 -1.22
CA THR A 78 16.30 -2.83 -0.65
C THR A 78 15.41 -1.60 -0.46
N ARG A 79 14.60 -1.25 -1.47
CA ARG A 79 13.66 -0.13 -1.39
C ARG A 79 12.65 -0.31 -0.27
N CYS A 80 12.03 -1.47 -0.14
CA CYS A 80 11.08 -1.76 0.94
C CYS A 80 11.72 -1.58 2.32
N VAL A 81 12.91 -2.13 2.52
CA VAL A 81 13.65 -2.02 3.79
C VAL A 81 13.97 -0.58 4.13
N GLU A 82 14.51 0.19 3.17
CA GLU A 82 14.90 1.59 3.42
C GLU A 82 13.68 2.51 3.58
N GLN A 83 12.58 2.29 2.84
CA GLN A 83 11.32 3.03 3.04
C GLN A 83 10.69 2.72 4.40
N LEU A 84 10.75 1.47 4.86
CA LEU A 84 10.25 1.09 6.19
C LEU A 84 11.09 1.71 7.32
N LYS A 85 12.42 1.75 7.17
CA LYS A 85 13.32 2.48 8.08
C LYS A 85 13.03 3.98 8.08
N LEU A 86 12.78 4.57 6.90
CA LEU A 86 12.37 5.97 6.79
C LEU A 86 11.06 6.22 7.54
N ALA A 87 10.04 5.38 7.30
CA ALA A 87 8.75 5.48 7.96
C ALA A 87 8.88 5.43 9.49
N ASP A 88 9.71 4.52 10.00
CA ASP A 88 9.99 4.39 11.44
C ASP A 88 10.68 5.64 12.00
N LYS A 89 11.68 6.15 11.28
CA LYS A 89 12.46 7.33 11.69
C LYS A 89 11.61 8.61 11.77
N ILE A 90 10.70 8.83 10.80
CA ILE A 90 9.88 10.04 10.74
C ILE A 90 8.55 9.92 11.51
N GLY A 91 8.28 8.77 12.12
CA GLY A 91 7.06 8.52 12.88
C GLY A 91 5.81 8.37 12.01
N ALA A 92 5.93 7.89 10.77
CA ALA A 92 4.80 7.56 9.92
C ALA A 92 3.99 6.39 10.51
N ARG A 93 2.68 6.37 10.24
CA ARG A 93 1.80 5.29 10.72
C ARG A 93 2.14 3.95 10.10
N CYS A 94 2.51 3.93 8.81
CA CYS A 94 2.94 2.73 8.11
C CYS A 94 3.82 3.02 6.90
N CYS A 95 4.53 1.99 6.45
CA CYS A 95 5.12 1.89 5.12
C CYS A 95 4.22 0.98 4.28
N VAL A 96 3.75 1.47 3.14
CA VAL A 96 2.78 0.77 2.27
C VAL A 96 3.47 0.24 1.03
N ASN A 97 3.15 -1.00 0.67
CA ASN A 97 3.48 -1.59 -0.62
C ASN A 97 2.33 -2.50 -1.09
N VAL A 98 2.43 -3.04 -2.29
CA VAL A 98 1.64 -4.19 -2.76
C VAL A 98 2.43 -5.48 -2.56
N SER A 99 1.77 -6.63 -2.63
CA SER A 99 2.48 -7.93 -2.54
C SER A 99 3.39 -8.19 -3.73
N GLY A 100 3.10 -7.58 -4.88
CA GLY A 100 3.87 -7.69 -6.11
C GLY A 100 3.30 -8.69 -7.12
N SER A 101 3.90 -8.75 -8.31
CA SER A 101 3.47 -9.61 -9.41
C SER A 101 4.59 -10.54 -9.89
N ARG A 102 4.20 -11.73 -10.36
CA ARG A 102 5.07 -12.68 -11.04
C ARG A 102 5.17 -12.42 -12.56
N GLY A 103 4.38 -11.44 -13.07
CA GLY A 103 4.40 -11.00 -14.46
C GLY A 103 5.37 -9.84 -14.73
N GLU A 104 5.38 -9.39 -16.00
CA GLU A 104 6.24 -8.28 -16.45
C GLU A 104 5.86 -6.95 -15.78
N ARG A 105 4.54 -6.69 -15.66
CA ARG A 105 4.06 -5.49 -14.97
C ARG A 105 4.14 -5.71 -13.47
N TRP A 106 4.85 -4.84 -12.77
CA TRP A 106 5.17 -4.97 -11.35
C TRP A 106 3.95 -5.08 -10.41
N ASP A 107 2.85 -4.45 -10.78
CA ASP A 107 1.56 -4.42 -10.08
C ASP A 107 0.43 -5.06 -10.89
N GLY A 108 0.74 -5.76 -11.97
CA GLY A 108 -0.24 -6.25 -12.95
C GLY A 108 -0.78 -7.65 -12.68
N PRO A 109 -1.87 -8.01 -13.40
CA PRO A 109 -2.42 -9.35 -13.34
C PRO A 109 -1.47 -10.36 -14.00
N TYR A 110 -1.33 -11.50 -13.37
CA TYR A 110 -0.59 -12.63 -13.91
C TYR A 110 -1.07 -13.93 -13.27
N LYS A 111 -1.10 -15.02 -14.03
CA LYS A 111 -1.65 -16.29 -13.58
C LYS A 111 -0.98 -16.80 -12.30
N GLU A 112 0.35 -16.73 -12.26
CA GLU A 112 1.14 -17.22 -11.15
C GLU A 112 1.02 -16.37 -9.88
N ASN A 113 0.42 -15.17 -9.92
CA ASN A 113 0.17 -14.38 -8.73
C ASN A 113 -0.72 -15.11 -7.71
N LEU A 114 -1.55 -16.04 -8.18
CA LEU A 114 -2.55 -16.74 -7.38
C LEU A 114 -2.19 -18.20 -7.10
N THR A 115 -0.90 -18.55 -7.14
CA THR A 115 -0.43 -19.89 -6.82
C THR A 115 0.00 -20.00 -5.35
N LYS A 116 0.02 -21.23 -4.83
CA LYS A 116 0.52 -21.51 -3.48
C LYS A 116 1.98 -21.07 -3.31
N ASP A 117 2.82 -21.33 -4.31
CA ASP A 117 4.23 -20.93 -4.26
C ASP A 117 4.39 -19.40 -4.16
N THR A 118 3.53 -18.65 -4.83
CA THR A 118 3.52 -17.19 -4.72
C THR A 118 3.03 -16.73 -3.34
N TRP A 119 2.05 -17.41 -2.73
CA TRP A 119 1.68 -17.14 -1.35
C TRP A 119 2.87 -17.29 -0.40
N GLU A 120 3.58 -18.41 -0.48
CA GLU A 120 4.76 -18.69 0.35
C GLU A 120 5.87 -17.64 0.11
N LEU A 121 6.05 -17.21 -1.13
CA LEU A 121 7.01 -16.18 -1.50
C LEU A 121 6.62 -14.80 -0.93
N VAL A 122 5.34 -14.42 -0.98
CA VAL A 122 4.82 -13.18 -0.38
C VAL A 122 5.05 -13.18 1.12
N VAL A 123 4.67 -14.26 1.81
CA VAL A 123 4.88 -14.40 3.27
C VAL A 123 6.36 -14.25 3.62
N LYS A 124 7.23 -14.96 2.88
CA LYS A 124 8.68 -14.88 3.10
C LYS A 124 9.22 -13.48 2.87
N SER A 125 8.82 -12.85 1.77
CA SER A 125 9.27 -11.48 1.42
C SER A 125 8.90 -10.46 2.49
N ILE A 126 7.67 -10.51 3.00
CA ILE A 126 7.21 -9.61 4.07
C ILE A 126 8.02 -9.82 5.35
N ARG A 127 8.26 -11.08 5.74
CA ARG A 127 9.10 -11.41 6.90
C ARG A 127 10.51 -10.84 6.75
N ASP A 128 11.15 -11.14 5.63
CA ASP A 128 12.53 -10.70 5.37
C ASP A 128 12.66 -9.18 5.40
N ILE A 129 11.68 -8.43 4.84
CA ILE A 129 11.65 -6.97 4.85
C ILE A 129 11.54 -6.44 6.29
N ILE A 130 10.59 -6.96 7.06
CA ILE A 130 10.37 -6.52 8.45
C ILE A 130 11.58 -6.85 9.32
N ASP A 131 12.12 -8.05 9.20
CA ASP A 131 13.28 -8.51 9.98
C ASP A 131 14.54 -7.69 9.65
N ALA A 132 14.74 -7.32 8.36
CA ALA A 132 15.87 -6.50 7.94
C ALA A 132 15.74 -5.01 8.33
N ALA A 133 14.52 -4.48 8.37
CA ALA A 133 14.27 -3.10 8.74
C ALA A 133 14.19 -2.91 10.27
N ASP A 134 13.74 -3.91 11.01
CA ASP A 134 13.54 -3.94 12.47
C ASP A 134 12.79 -2.69 13.01
N PRO A 135 11.60 -2.34 12.47
CA PRO A 135 10.89 -1.13 12.86
C PRO A 135 10.39 -1.20 14.31
N LYS A 136 10.44 -0.06 15.02
CA LYS A 136 10.00 0.03 16.43
C LYS A 136 8.67 0.75 16.59
N ASN A 137 8.37 1.73 15.73
CA ASN A 137 7.25 2.65 15.90
C ASN A 137 6.22 2.56 14.76
N THR A 138 6.59 2.03 13.60
CA THR A 138 5.78 1.94 12.40
C THR A 138 5.43 0.49 12.03
N TYR A 139 4.67 0.31 10.98
CA TYR A 139 4.26 -1.00 10.47
C TYR A 139 4.56 -1.11 8.98
N TYR A 140 4.91 -2.30 8.53
CA TYR A 140 4.85 -2.62 7.11
C TYR A 140 3.45 -3.09 6.77
N THR A 141 2.87 -2.59 5.69
CA THR A 141 1.49 -2.89 5.28
C THR A 141 1.41 -3.22 3.81
N ILE A 142 0.43 -4.03 3.44
CA ILE A 142 0.14 -4.36 2.04
C ILE A 142 -1.20 -3.75 1.66
N GLU A 143 -1.20 -2.98 0.55
CA GLU A 143 -2.43 -2.58 -0.12
C GLU A 143 -2.97 -3.76 -0.94
N PRO A 144 -4.23 -4.16 -0.75
CA PRO A 144 -4.84 -5.17 -1.59
C PRO A 144 -5.00 -4.69 -3.03
N MET A 145 -4.80 -5.60 -3.97
CA MET A 145 -4.98 -5.35 -5.40
C MET A 145 -5.93 -6.38 -6.00
N PRO A 146 -6.60 -6.09 -7.13
CA PRO A 146 -7.63 -6.98 -7.72
C PRO A 146 -7.15 -8.37 -8.15
N TRP A 147 -5.85 -8.57 -8.33
CA TRP A 147 -5.27 -9.74 -9.00
C TRP A 147 -4.00 -10.29 -8.34
N MET A 148 -3.83 -10.03 -7.06
CA MET A 148 -2.74 -10.58 -6.25
C MET A 148 -3.19 -10.73 -4.79
N TYR A 149 -2.48 -11.54 -4.03
CA TYR A 149 -2.79 -11.76 -2.62
C TYR A 149 -2.59 -10.50 -1.76
N PRO A 150 -3.44 -10.28 -0.76
CA PRO A 150 -4.65 -11.05 -0.42
C PRO A 150 -5.87 -10.61 -1.25
N MET A 151 -6.76 -11.57 -1.59
CA MET A 151 -7.95 -11.35 -2.43
C MET A 151 -9.23 -11.03 -1.63
N GLY A 152 -9.12 -10.91 -0.32
CA GLY A 152 -10.24 -10.63 0.57
C GLY A 152 -9.82 -10.63 2.04
N PRO A 153 -10.77 -10.29 2.96
CA PRO A 153 -10.46 -10.11 4.37
C PRO A 153 -9.99 -11.39 5.07
N ASP A 154 -10.52 -12.56 4.72
CA ASP A 154 -10.10 -13.83 5.32
C ASP A 154 -8.67 -14.22 4.91
N GLU A 155 -8.33 -13.99 3.64
CA GLU A 155 -6.96 -14.20 3.19
C GLU A 155 -5.99 -13.18 3.83
N TYR A 156 -6.44 -11.96 4.08
CA TYR A 156 -5.60 -10.99 4.77
C TYR A 156 -5.33 -11.42 6.23
N LEU A 157 -6.36 -11.91 6.94
CA LEU A 157 -6.16 -12.49 8.27
C LEU A 157 -5.19 -13.67 8.24
N LYS A 158 -5.33 -14.55 7.23
CA LYS A 158 -4.41 -15.64 7.02
C LYS A 158 -2.99 -15.15 6.76
N LEU A 159 -2.84 -14.09 5.94
CA LEU A 159 -1.53 -13.49 5.66
C LEU A 159 -0.89 -12.93 6.94
N ILE A 160 -1.66 -12.24 7.79
CA ILE A 160 -1.18 -11.74 9.09
C ILE A 160 -0.69 -12.90 9.96
N HIS A 161 -1.48 -13.98 10.05
CA HIS A 161 -1.11 -15.17 10.80
C HIS A 161 0.16 -15.84 10.24
N ASP A 162 0.20 -16.03 8.91
CA ASP A 162 1.32 -16.71 8.26
C ASP A 162 2.60 -15.88 8.27
N VAL A 163 2.51 -14.55 8.22
CA VAL A 163 3.67 -13.65 8.36
C VAL A 163 4.23 -13.67 9.78
N ASP A 164 3.38 -13.75 10.79
CA ASP A 164 3.76 -13.85 12.20
C ASP A 164 4.84 -12.82 12.59
N ARG A 165 4.58 -11.54 12.31
CA ARG A 165 5.41 -10.40 12.72
C ARG A 165 4.52 -9.30 13.29
N GLU A 166 4.81 -8.86 14.51
CA GLU A 166 4.05 -7.82 15.21
C GLU A 166 3.95 -6.52 14.40
N ARG A 167 4.97 -6.23 13.60
CA ARG A 167 5.04 -5.02 12.77
C ARG A 167 4.48 -5.20 11.36
N PHE A 168 3.75 -6.28 11.11
CA PHE A 168 2.91 -6.42 9.92
C PHE A 168 1.48 -6.00 10.22
N ALA A 169 0.88 -5.17 9.34
CA ALA A 169 -0.45 -4.63 9.54
C ALA A 169 -1.18 -4.41 8.20
N VAL A 170 -2.35 -3.79 8.23
CA VAL A 170 -3.23 -3.60 7.07
C VAL A 170 -3.19 -2.16 6.59
N HIS A 171 -2.94 -1.98 5.30
CA HIS A 171 -3.41 -0.83 4.54
C HIS A 171 -4.70 -1.23 3.83
N MET A 172 -5.81 -0.58 4.17
CA MET A 172 -7.12 -0.97 3.65
C MET A 172 -7.48 -0.15 2.41
N ASP A 173 -7.58 -0.83 1.28
CA ASP A 173 -8.25 -0.33 0.09
C ASP A 173 -9.32 -1.34 -0.34
N VAL A 174 -10.49 -1.24 0.28
CA VAL A 174 -11.59 -2.17 0.04
C VAL A 174 -12.09 -2.11 -1.41
N PHE A 175 -11.96 -0.96 -2.07
CA PHE A 175 -12.43 -0.77 -3.43
C PHE A 175 -11.65 -1.60 -4.45
N ASN A 176 -10.38 -1.89 -4.18
CA ASN A 176 -9.58 -2.80 -4.98
C ASN A 176 -10.07 -4.26 -4.92
N TRP A 177 -10.89 -4.61 -3.94
CA TRP A 177 -11.55 -5.92 -3.84
C TRP A 177 -12.98 -5.95 -4.44
N ILE A 178 -13.56 -4.80 -4.81
CA ILE A 178 -14.85 -4.74 -5.48
C ILE A 178 -14.64 -5.06 -6.96
N THR A 179 -14.47 -6.35 -7.25
CA THR A 179 -14.10 -6.88 -8.57
C THR A 179 -15.18 -7.75 -9.20
N THR A 180 -16.31 -7.91 -8.52
CA THR A 180 -17.45 -8.69 -9.00
C THR A 180 -18.75 -7.88 -8.86
N PRO A 181 -19.78 -8.15 -9.70
CA PRO A 181 -21.09 -7.54 -9.54
C PRO A 181 -21.68 -7.75 -8.15
N GLU A 182 -21.49 -8.92 -7.56
CA GLU A 182 -21.96 -9.21 -6.20
C GLU A 182 -21.34 -8.26 -5.19
N ARG A 183 -20.01 -8.12 -5.15
CA ARG A 183 -19.32 -7.17 -4.26
C ARG A 183 -19.68 -5.73 -4.53
N TYR A 184 -20.03 -5.38 -5.77
CA TYR A 184 -20.48 -4.04 -6.13
C TYR A 184 -21.87 -3.75 -5.58
N PHE A 185 -22.83 -4.65 -5.79
CA PHE A 185 -24.20 -4.46 -5.35
C PHE A 185 -24.40 -4.59 -3.84
N TYR A 186 -23.56 -5.38 -3.17
CA TYR A 186 -23.55 -5.60 -1.72
C TYR A 186 -22.28 -5.03 -1.07
N HIS A 187 -21.84 -3.86 -1.57
CA HIS A 187 -20.58 -3.26 -1.10
C HIS A 187 -20.63 -2.82 0.36
N GLU A 188 -21.81 -2.42 0.89
CA GLU A 188 -21.97 -2.02 2.29
C GLU A 188 -21.66 -3.19 3.20
N GLU A 189 -22.30 -4.33 2.98
CA GLU A 189 -22.11 -5.55 3.77
C GLU A 189 -20.67 -6.07 3.64
N PHE A 190 -20.10 -5.97 2.44
CA PHE A 190 -18.72 -6.36 2.22
C PHE A 190 -17.74 -5.43 2.96
N MET A 191 -17.96 -4.13 2.94
CA MET A 191 -17.15 -3.18 3.71
C MET A 191 -17.29 -3.42 5.22
N GLU A 192 -18.50 -3.63 5.73
CA GLU A 192 -18.73 -3.97 7.14
C GLU A 192 -17.95 -5.23 7.53
N GLU A 193 -17.98 -6.27 6.69
CA GLU A 193 -17.19 -7.49 6.92
C GLU A 193 -15.70 -7.20 7.00
N CYS A 194 -15.16 -6.43 6.04
CA CYS A 194 -13.75 -6.05 6.00
C CYS A 194 -13.33 -5.30 7.27
N PHE A 195 -14.07 -4.27 7.68
CA PHE A 195 -13.76 -3.50 8.87
C PHE A 195 -13.95 -4.29 10.16
N ARG A 196 -14.94 -5.15 10.23
CA ARG A 196 -15.16 -6.03 11.38
C ARG A 196 -14.01 -7.01 11.58
N LYS A 197 -13.51 -7.61 10.49
CA LYS A 197 -12.44 -8.60 10.53
C LYS A 197 -11.05 -7.96 10.70
N LEU A 198 -10.77 -6.91 9.95
CA LEU A 198 -9.44 -6.33 9.85
C LEU A 198 -9.23 -5.08 10.71
N GLY A 199 -10.30 -4.51 11.28
CA GLY A 199 -10.26 -3.25 12.04
C GLY A 199 -9.11 -3.12 13.04
N PRO A 200 -8.80 -4.13 13.87
CA PRO A 200 -7.68 -4.07 14.83
C PRO A 200 -6.30 -3.89 14.18
N TYR A 201 -6.16 -4.31 12.93
CA TYR A 201 -4.90 -4.33 12.20
C TYR A 201 -4.73 -3.13 11.26
N ILE A 202 -5.80 -2.38 10.94
CA ILE A 202 -5.75 -1.25 9.99
C ILE A 202 -4.90 -0.12 10.54
N ARG A 203 -3.96 0.38 9.74
CA ARG A 203 -3.11 1.55 10.04
C ARG A 203 -3.39 2.72 9.14
N SER A 204 -3.77 2.48 7.89
CA SER A 204 -4.22 3.48 6.93
C SER A 204 -5.25 2.90 5.97
N CYS A 205 -5.98 3.78 5.28
CA CYS A 205 -6.99 3.41 4.30
C CYS A 205 -6.91 4.36 3.10
N HIS A 206 -7.08 3.82 1.90
CA HIS A 206 -7.49 4.63 0.75
C HIS A 206 -9.00 4.66 0.63
N LEU A 207 -9.53 5.85 0.35
CA LEU A 207 -10.93 6.07 0.04
C LEU A 207 -11.02 6.51 -1.42
N LYS A 208 -11.77 5.76 -2.19
CA LYS A 208 -12.08 6.05 -3.60
C LYS A 208 -13.49 5.56 -3.91
N ASP A 209 -13.94 5.76 -5.12
CA ASP A 209 -15.21 5.25 -5.60
C ASP A 209 -14.98 4.23 -6.71
N VAL A 210 -15.99 3.41 -6.99
CA VAL A 210 -15.98 2.40 -8.04
C VAL A 210 -17.32 2.43 -8.77
N ALA A 211 -17.26 2.35 -10.10
CA ALA A 211 -18.43 2.29 -10.94
C ALA A 211 -18.46 0.97 -11.71
N LEU A 212 -19.63 0.31 -11.72
CA LEU A 212 -19.85 -0.87 -12.56
C LEU A 212 -20.12 -0.39 -14.00
N GLY A 213 -19.19 -0.73 -14.91
CA GLY A 213 -19.38 -0.51 -16.34
C GLY A 213 -20.46 -1.43 -16.91
N GLN A 214 -21.05 -1.03 -18.03
CA GLN A 214 -22.01 -1.86 -18.76
C GLN A 214 -21.35 -2.84 -19.73
N GLU A 215 -20.04 -2.75 -19.87
CA GLU A 215 -19.24 -3.64 -20.72
C GLU A 215 -18.71 -4.83 -19.92
N PHE A 216 -18.47 -5.93 -20.59
CA PHE A 216 -17.83 -7.09 -19.97
C PHE A 216 -16.41 -6.75 -19.52
N THR A 217 -16.05 -7.16 -18.32
CA THR A 217 -14.70 -6.99 -17.75
C THR A 217 -13.63 -7.71 -18.60
N PHE A 218 -14.01 -8.84 -19.22
CA PHE A 218 -13.19 -9.56 -20.18
C PHE A 218 -13.73 -9.29 -21.57
N SER A 219 -12.91 -8.76 -22.46
CA SER A 219 -13.28 -8.58 -23.85
C SER A 219 -13.52 -9.95 -24.49
N SER A 220 -14.73 -10.20 -24.99
CA SER A 220 -15.04 -11.32 -25.88
C SER A 220 -14.84 -10.96 -27.36
N GLY A 221 -14.24 -9.79 -27.63
CA GLY A 221 -13.97 -9.30 -28.96
C GLY A 221 -12.88 -10.06 -29.70
N LYS A 222 -12.77 -9.83 -31.00
CA LYS A 222 -11.72 -10.43 -31.84
C LYS A 222 -10.36 -10.20 -31.24
N LEU A 223 -9.56 -11.26 -31.12
CA LEU A 223 -8.14 -11.13 -30.86
C LEU A 223 -7.54 -10.14 -31.86
N PRO A 224 -6.63 -9.25 -31.43
CA PRO A 224 -5.87 -8.44 -32.36
C PRO A 224 -5.26 -9.38 -33.41
N ALA A 225 -5.35 -9.02 -34.67
CA ALA A 225 -4.63 -9.75 -35.72
C ALA A 225 -3.13 -9.74 -35.35
N ALA A 226 -2.52 -10.92 -35.35
CA ALA A 226 -1.11 -11.09 -35.09
C ALA A 226 -0.23 -10.34 -36.10
#